data_ce0534dcc4e291d0bb0a593de0d251b2
#
_entry.id   ce0534dcc4e291d0bb0a593de0d251b2
#
_cell.length_a   1.000
_cell.length_b   1.000
_cell.length_c   1.000
_cell.angle_alpha   90.00
_cell.angle_beta   90.00
_cell.angle_gamma   90.00
#
_symmetry.space_group_name_H-M   'P 1'
#
loop_
_entity.id
_entity.type
_entity.pdbx_description
1 polymer ?
#
loop_
_entity_poly.entity_id
_entity_poly.type
_entity_poly.pdbx_seq_one_letter_code
_entity_poly.pdbx_strand_id
1 'polypeptide(L)'
;MLVDGFGREVSGVRVSLTDRCNFDCVYCHNEGLGDTRGPMDPAENEMSTDDVVRFLEVAREFEVGKVKFTGGEPMLRDDLAEIVRRTPDEMETSLTTNGTFLPGRAEELREVGLDRVNVSQDAIDREAFAEITETGAYERVLEGVEAALDAGLDPVKLNMVVFEGTAEYIPEMVDHVAANRGLQLQLIEYMPEIAGHPEWAIDIERVHDWLEDRADRIEHREMHDRRRYWVEGGDASKASGASSDSSDSGMVEIVDPVGNETFCANCHRVRVTHEGYLKGCLNRNDDLRSMGEMHIDEIRDAFREVVHNRVPYYGEYMVRDGDGGWEVNDEYVGA
;
A
#
# COMPACT_ATOMS: atom_id res chain seq x y z
N MET A 1 18.52 8.14 -11.63
CA MET A 1 17.81 7.03 -10.94
C MET A 1 18.79 6.36 -9.96
N LEU A 2 18.33 5.98 -8.76
CA LEU A 2 19.14 5.24 -7.78
C LEU A 2 18.91 3.73 -7.95
N VAL A 3 20.00 2.95 -7.88
CA VAL A 3 20.02 1.50 -8.00
C VAL A 3 20.75 0.93 -6.79
N ASP A 4 20.24 -0.12 -6.18
CA ASP A 4 20.89 -0.79 -5.06
C ASP A 4 21.94 -1.84 -5.52
N GLY A 5 22.65 -2.45 -4.56
CA GLY A 5 23.67 -3.47 -4.85
C GLY A 5 23.15 -4.72 -5.57
N PHE A 6 21.83 -4.92 -5.63
CA PHE A 6 21.16 -6.06 -6.28
C PHE A 6 20.54 -5.68 -7.63
N GLY A 7 20.82 -4.48 -8.14
CA GLY A 7 20.31 -4.01 -9.43
C GLY A 7 18.85 -3.53 -9.41
N ARG A 8 18.25 -3.34 -8.22
CA ARG A 8 16.86 -2.88 -8.10
C ARG A 8 16.80 -1.36 -8.13
N GLU A 9 16.14 -0.82 -9.13
CA GLU A 9 15.89 0.61 -9.26
C GLU A 9 14.84 1.10 -8.25
N VAL A 10 14.98 2.32 -7.75
CA VAL A 10 13.94 2.96 -6.94
C VAL A 10 13.11 3.88 -7.81
N SER A 11 11.90 3.48 -8.16
CA SER A 11 10.96 4.25 -8.98
C SER A 11 9.75 4.77 -8.20
N GLY A 12 9.59 4.37 -6.95
CA GLY A 12 8.48 4.79 -6.11
C GLY A 12 8.83 4.92 -4.63
N VAL A 13 8.20 5.89 -3.97
CA VAL A 13 8.27 6.06 -2.53
C VAL A 13 6.90 5.89 -1.87
N ARG A 14 6.90 5.39 -0.63
CA ARG A 14 5.71 5.29 0.20
C ARG A 14 5.94 6.12 1.45
N VAL A 15 5.11 7.12 1.68
CA VAL A 15 5.25 8.08 2.77
C VAL A 15 4.13 7.87 3.77
N SER A 16 4.47 7.42 4.97
CA SER A 16 3.56 7.42 6.11
C SER A 16 3.44 8.85 6.61
N LEU A 17 2.24 9.42 6.60
CA LEU A 17 2.01 10.81 6.99
C LEU A 17 1.73 10.96 8.49
N THR A 18 1.20 9.91 9.12
CA THR A 18 0.82 9.87 10.53
C THR A 18 0.77 8.43 11.03
N ASP A 19 0.93 8.22 12.32
CA ASP A 19 0.67 6.94 12.99
C ASP A 19 -0.74 6.85 13.59
N ARG A 20 -1.54 7.92 13.50
CA ARG A 20 -2.92 7.95 13.99
C ARG A 20 -3.86 7.22 13.05
N CYS A 21 -4.83 6.51 13.61
CA CYS A 21 -5.90 5.87 12.86
C CYS A 21 -7.21 5.94 13.65
N ASN A 22 -8.33 6.00 12.96
CA ASN A 22 -9.67 5.90 13.53
C ASN A 22 -10.25 4.48 13.46
N PHE A 23 -9.45 3.50 12.99
CA PHE A 23 -9.72 2.06 13.03
C PHE A 23 -8.71 1.37 13.93
N ASP A 24 -9.04 0.15 14.38
CA ASP A 24 -8.16 -0.73 15.17
C ASP A 24 -8.18 -2.16 14.59
N CYS A 25 -7.81 -2.26 13.30
CA CYS A 25 -7.89 -3.52 12.56
C CYS A 25 -7.01 -4.60 13.20
N VAL A 26 -7.55 -5.80 13.40
CA VAL A 26 -6.91 -6.93 14.08
C VAL A 26 -5.57 -7.37 13.49
N TYR A 27 -5.32 -7.08 12.21
CA TYR A 27 -4.09 -7.43 11.49
C TYR A 27 -3.11 -6.25 11.31
N CYS A 28 -3.43 -5.06 11.86
CA CYS A 28 -2.68 -3.85 11.55
C CYS A 28 -1.23 -3.93 12.07
N HIS A 29 -0.28 -3.56 11.23
CA HIS A 29 1.14 -3.49 11.57
C HIS A 29 1.76 -2.10 11.35
N ASN A 30 0.94 -1.08 11.00
CA ASN A 30 1.33 0.33 10.87
C ASN A 30 2.66 0.51 10.09
N GLU A 31 2.71 0.09 8.82
CA GLU A 31 3.93 0.11 7.99
C GLU A 31 5.14 -0.63 8.62
N GLY A 32 4.88 -1.65 9.45
CA GLY A 32 5.89 -2.43 10.15
C GLY A 32 6.51 -1.70 11.35
N LEU A 33 5.84 -0.71 11.91
CA LEU A 33 6.29 0.08 13.06
C LEU A 33 5.55 -0.28 14.37
N GLY A 34 4.66 -1.28 14.32
CA GLY A 34 3.82 -1.68 15.45
C GLY A 34 2.42 -1.07 15.39
N ASP A 35 1.73 -1.01 16.52
CA ASP A 35 0.34 -0.57 16.60
C ASP A 35 0.16 0.89 16.16
N THR A 36 -1.01 1.19 15.60
CA THR A 36 -1.42 2.57 15.33
C THR A 36 -1.82 3.26 16.64
N ARG A 37 -1.68 4.57 16.66
CA ARG A 37 -2.27 5.41 17.71
C ARG A 37 -3.71 5.72 17.32
N GLY A 38 -4.62 5.80 18.30
CA GLY A 38 -5.99 6.25 18.07
C GLY A 38 -6.03 7.66 17.44
N PRO A 39 -7.21 8.20 17.10
CA PRO A 39 -7.37 9.50 16.41
C PRO A 39 -7.09 10.71 17.31
N MET A 40 -6.05 10.62 18.11
CA MET A 40 -5.60 11.66 19.05
C MET A 40 -4.83 12.77 18.32
N ASP A 41 -4.38 13.78 19.08
CA ASP A 41 -3.54 14.85 18.54
C ASP A 41 -2.28 14.29 17.85
N PRO A 42 -1.76 14.99 16.81
CA PRO A 42 -0.54 14.59 16.11
C PRO A 42 0.60 14.27 17.08
N ALA A 43 1.47 13.31 16.69
CA ALA A 43 2.70 13.12 17.40
C ALA A 43 3.57 14.37 17.29
N GLU A 44 4.33 14.70 18.35
CA GLU A 44 5.21 15.88 18.36
C GLU A 44 6.23 15.87 17.22
N ASN A 45 6.51 14.69 16.66
CA ASN A 45 7.56 14.47 15.65
C ASN A 45 6.99 14.15 14.26
N GLU A 46 5.70 14.32 13.99
CA GLU A 46 5.19 14.15 12.63
C GLU A 46 5.86 15.15 11.67
N MET A 47 6.30 14.67 10.50
CA MET A 47 6.81 15.55 9.45
C MET A 47 5.80 16.64 9.10
N SER A 48 6.26 17.88 9.01
CA SER A 48 5.43 18.98 8.50
C SER A 48 5.16 18.80 7.00
N THR A 49 4.17 19.55 6.46
CA THR A 49 3.96 19.63 5.00
C THR A 49 5.25 19.99 4.26
N ASP A 50 6.03 20.95 4.78
CA ASP A 50 7.29 21.38 4.16
C ASP A 50 8.34 20.27 4.15
N ASP A 51 8.41 19.44 5.18
CA ASP A 51 9.34 18.32 5.25
C ASP A 51 8.98 17.23 4.25
N VAL A 52 7.70 16.87 4.15
CA VAL A 52 7.21 15.90 3.17
C VAL A 52 7.51 16.38 1.74
N VAL A 53 7.18 17.63 1.43
CA VAL A 53 7.42 18.20 0.09
C VAL A 53 8.91 18.24 -0.23
N ARG A 54 9.74 18.66 0.72
CA ARG A 54 11.21 18.70 0.53
C ARG A 54 11.79 17.32 0.26
N PHE A 55 11.30 16.29 0.95
CA PHE A 55 11.67 14.90 0.64
C PHE A 55 11.24 14.51 -0.79
N LEU A 56 10.02 14.84 -1.20
CA LEU A 56 9.54 14.51 -2.56
C LEU A 56 10.33 15.24 -3.65
N GLU A 57 10.74 16.47 -3.41
CA GLU A 57 11.63 17.21 -4.32
C GLU A 57 12.97 16.49 -4.48
N VAL A 58 13.58 16.02 -3.40
CA VAL A 58 14.80 15.22 -3.46
C VAL A 58 14.58 13.88 -4.16
N ALA A 59 13.48 13.18 -3.87
CA ALA A 59 13.15 11.92 -4.54
C ALA A 59 13.00 12.10 -6.05
N ARG A 60 12.37 13.20 -6.49
CA ARG A 60 12.25 13.56 -7.91
C ARG A 60 13.62 13.81 -8.57
N GLU A 61 14.58 14.41 -7.88
CA GLU A 61 15.96 14.58 -8.41
C GLU A 61 16.58 13.23 -8.81
N PHE A 62 16.16 12.15 -8.16
CA PHE A 62 16.60 10.78 -8.44
C PHE A 62 15.65 10.01 -9.37
N GLU A 63 14.77 10.73 -10.08
CA GLU A 63 13.84 10.16 -11.08
C GLU A 63 12.78 9.24 -10.47
N VAL A 64 12.46 9.41 -9.18
CA VAL A 64 11.32 8.73 -8.57
C VAL A 64 10.03 9.34 -9.12
N GLY A 65 9.26 8.54 -9.85
CA GLY A 65 8.06 9.00 -10.56
C GLY A 65 6.74 8.69 -9.84
N LYS A 66 6.79 8.10 -8.63
CA LYS A 66 5.56 7.70 -7.93
C LYS A 66 5.65 7.92 -6.43
N VAL A 67 4.59 8.49 -5.86
CA VAL A 67 4.41 8.56 -4.41
C VAL A 67 3.11 7.89 -3.99
N LYS A 68 3.15 7.15 -2.90
CA LYS A 68 1.97 6.65 -2.21
C LYS A 68 1.93 7.21 -0.80
N PHE A 69 0.92 8.01 -0.51
CA PHE A 69 0.63 8.48 0.83
C PHE A 69 -0.14 7.41 1.62
N THR A 70 0.26 7.20 2.85
CA THR A 70 -0.27 6.21 3.78
C THR A 70 -0.04 6.69 5.22
N GLY A 71 -0.13 5.80 6.17
CA GLY A 71 0.10 6.04 7.60
C GLY A 71 -0.70 5.05 8.41
N GLY A 72 -1.20 5.48 9.56
CA GLY A 72 -2.42 4.94 10.12
C GLY A 72 -3.57 5.31 9.16
N GLU A 73 -4.26 6.42 9.41
CA GLU A 73 -5.21 6.99 8.43
C GLU A 73 -4.72 8.38 7.97
N PRO A 74 -4.19 8.50 6.76
CA PRO A 74 -3.59 9.76 6.28
C PRO A 74 -4.60 10.89 6.15
N MET A 75 -5.89 10.59 6.01
CA MET A 75 -6.95 11.61 5.93
C MET A 75 -7.30 12.24 7.29
N LEU A 76 -6.68 11.78 8.39
CA LEU A 76 -6.71 12.50 9.67
C LEU A 76 -5.83 13.76 9.67
N ARG A 77 -4.95 13.91 8.67
CA ARG A 77 -4.21 15.15 8.46
C ARG A 77 -5.05 16.18 7.72
N ASP A 78 -5.19 17.35 8.31
CA ASP A 78 -5.94 18.48 7.73
C ASP A 78 -5.21 19.06 6.51
N ASP A 79 -3.87 18.96 6.49
CA ASP A 79 -3.01 19.47 5.42
C ASP A 79 -2.75 18.48 4.28
N LEU A 80 -3.43 17.32 4.24
CA LEU A 80 -3.25 16.33 3.17
C LEU A 80 -3.45 16.90 1.76
N ALA A 81 -4.48 17.72 1.56
CA ALA A 81 -4.73 18.36 0.26
C ALA A 81 -3.58 19.32 -0.15
N GLU A 82 -2.97 19.99 0.81
CA GLU A 82 -1.81 20.85 0.57
C GLU A 82 -0.55 20.03 0.22
N ILE A 83 -0.33 18.89 0.91
CA ILE A 83 0.75 17.96 0.59
C ILE A 83 0.59 17.44 -0.85
N VAL A 84 -0.61 16.98 -1.23
CA VAL A 84 -0.89 16.51 -2.60
C VAL A 84 -0.65 17.62 -3.62
N ARG A 85 -1.16 18.82 -3.39
CA ARG A 85 -1.00 19.98 -4.29
C ARG A 85 0.45 20.35 -4.53
N ARG A 86 1.30 20.20 -3.52
CA ARG A 86 2.71 20.55 -3.56
C ARG A 86 3.63 19.41 -3.99
N THR A 87 3.07 18.22 -4.23
CA THR A 87 3.83 17.12 -4.81
C THR A 87 4.30 17.50 -6.22
N PRO A 88 5.56 17.21 -6.60
CA PRO A 88 6.06 17.50 -7.94
C PRO A 88 5.16 16.90 -9.04
N ASP A 89 4.83 17.70 -10.07
CA ASP A 89 3.90 17.34 -11.15
C ASP A 89 4.30 16.08 -11.94
N GLU A 90 5.59 15.73 -11.92
CA GLU A 90 6.12 14.54 -12.59
C GLU A 90 5.87 13.23 -11.81
N MET A 91 5.37 13.32 -10.58
CA MET A 91 5.11 12.17 -9.72
C MET A 91 3.63 11.77 -9.75
N GLU A 92 3.35 10.55 -10.15
CA GLU A 92 2.04 9.93 -9.97
C GLU A 92 1.70 9.82 -8.48
N THR A 93 0.56 10.37 -8.06
CA THR A 93 0.14 10.41 -6.65
C THR A 93 -0.90 9.34 -6.34
N SER A 94 -0.75 8.67 -5.24
CA SER A 94 -1.75 7.71 -4.76
C SER A 94 -1.92 7.77 -3.24
N LEU A 95 -3.14 7.46 -2.78
CA LEU A 95 -3.50 7.42 -1.37
C LEU A 95 -3.92 6.01 -0.98
N THR A 96 -3.51 5.54 0.21
CA THR A 96 -4.12 4.39 0.87
C THR A 96 -4.85 4.88 2.10
N THR A 97 -6.14 4.58 2.21
CA THR A 97 -7.04 5.08 3.26
C THR A 97 -8.06 4.03 3.65
N ASN A 98 -8.63 4.12 4.84
CA ASN A 98 -9.81 3.33 5.22
C ASN A 98 -11.13 3.85 4.60
N GLY A 99 -11.08 4.96 3.87
CA GLY A 99 -12.19 5.49 3.09
C GLY A 99 -13.21 6.35 3.84
N THR A 100 -13.20 6.36 5.17
CA THR A 100 -14.25 7.04 5.97
C THR A 100 -14.31 8.54 5.78
N PHE A 101 -13.23 9.17 5.34
CA PHE A 101 -13.16 10.62 5.11
C PHE A 101 -13.24 11.02 3.63
N LEU A 102 -13.31 10.07 2.71
CA LEU A 102 -13.48 10.35 1.27
C LEU A 102 -14.80 11.07 0.94
N PRO A 103 -15.94 10.73 1.56
CA PRO A 103 -17.16 11.53 1.35
C PRO A 103 -16.92 13.00 1.72
N GLY A 104 -17.10 13.89 0.74
CA GLY A 104 -16.90 15.34 0.88
C GLY A 104 -15.46 15.82 0.71
N ARG A 105 -14.48 14.92 0.51
CA ARG A 105 -13.05 15.28 0.27
C ARG A 105 -12.46 14.68 -1.01
N ALA A 106 -13.11 13.67 -1.59
CA ALA A 106 -12.58 13.00 -2.78
C ALA A 106 -12.42 13.96 -3.97
N GLU A 107 -13.41 14.82 -4.21
CA GLU A 107 -13.38 15.83 -5.27
C GLU A 107 -12.23 16.83 -5.04
N GLU A 108 -12.10 17.38 -3.83
CA GLU A 108 -10.97 18.28 -3.48
C GLU A 108 -9.62 17.62 -3.74
N LEU A 109 -9.44 16.36 -3.27
CA LEU A 109 -8.18 15.63 -3.47
C LEU A 109 -7.88 15.39 -4.95
N ARG A 110 -8.91 15.09 -5.75
CA ARG A 110 -8.76 14.95 -7.21
C ARG A 110 -8.37 16.27 -7.87
N GLU A 111 -9.01 17.38 -7.48
CA GLU A 111 -8.74 18.72 -8.02
C GLU A 111 -7.31 19.19 -7.69
N VAL A 112 -6.76 18.81 -6.53
CA VAL A 112 -5.39 19.18 -6.15
C VAL A 112 -4.32 18.23 -6.69
N GLY A 113 -4.71 17.19 -7.47
CA GLY A 113 -3.77 16.34 -8.19
C GLY A 113 -3.62 14.91 -7.67
N LEU A 114 -4.53 14.40 -6.79
CA LEU A 114 -4.53 12.99 -6.45
C LEU A 114 -5.02 12.17 -7.67
N ASP A 115 -4.20 11.22 -8.13
CA ASP A 115 -4.54 10.42 -9.32
C ASP A 115 -5.45 9.26 -8.97
N ARG A 116 -5.15 8.52 -7.89
CA ARG A 116 -5.84 7.26 -7.56
C ARG A 116 -5.88 6.99 -6.06
N VAL A 117 -6.78 6.10 -5.68
CA VAL A 117 -6.95 5.70 -4.28
C VAL A 117 -7.01 4.18 -4.12
N ASN A 118 -6.44 3.71 -3.01
CA ASN A 118 -6.64 2.36 -2.50
C ASN A 118 -7.45 2.48 -1.21
N VAL A 119 -8.63 1.87 -1.17
CA VAL A 119 -9.50 1.83 0.01
C VAL A 119 -9.34 0.48 0.70
N SER A 120 -9.02 0.48 1.98
CA SER A 120 -8.95 -0.75 2.77
C SER A 120 -10.36 -1.26 3.06
N GLN A 121 -10.69 -2.41 2.49
CA GLN A 121 -11.99 -3.07 2.65
C GLN A 121 -11.82 -4.58 2.57
N ASP A 122 -11.94 -5.25 3.70
CA ASP A 122 -11.62 -6.67 3.84
C ASP A 122 -12.85 -7.58 3.69
N ALA A 123 -14.04 -7.03 3.75
CA ALA A 123 -15.30 -7.74 3.55
C ALA A 123 -16.39 -6.80 3.05
N ILE A 124 -17.41 -7.36 2.37
CA ILE A 124 -18.66 -6.67 1.98
C ILE A 124 -19.73 -6.89 3.04
N ASP A 125 -19.64 -7.95 3.81
CA ASP A 125 -20.51 -8.21 4.94
C ASP A 125 -20.21 -7.23 6.09
N ARG A 126 -21.25 -6.60 6.63
CA ARG A 126 -21.13 -5.60 7.69
C ARG A 126 -20.58 -6.16 9.00
N GLU A 127 -21.02 -7.36 9.39
CA GLU A 127 -20.63 -7.96 10.67
C GLU A 127 -19.17 -8.37 10.58
N ALA A 128 -18.77 -9.04 9.50
CA ALA A 128 -17.38 -9.39 9.23
C ALA A 128 -16.47 -8.15 9.17
N PHE A 129 -16.90 -7.09 8.47
CA PHE A 129 -16.13 -5.84 8.43
C PHE A 129 -15.92 -5.26 9.82
N ALA A 130 -16.96 -5.26 10.67
CA ALA A 130 -16.87 -4.72 12.02
C ALA A 130 -15.96 -5.58 12.93
N GLU A 131 -15.95 -6.90 12.77
CA GLU A 131 -15.07 -7.80 13.50
C GLU A 131 -13.61 -7.64 13.11
N ILE A 132 -13.33 -7.41 11.82
CA ILE A 132 -11.96 -7.24 11.31
C ILE A 132 -11.38 -5.87 11.67
N THR A 133 -12.20 -4.82 11.53
CA THR A 133 -11.73 -3.42 11.64
C THR A 133 -11.97 -2.80 13.01
N GLU A 134 -12.66 -3.50 13.91
CA GLU A 134 -13.12 -3.05 15.22
C GLU A 134 -13.92 -1.72 15.17
N THR A 135 -14.66 -1.51 14.05
CA THR A 135 -15.45 -0.28 13.87
C THR A 135 -16.79 -0.54 13.22
N GLY A 136 -17.78 0.31 13.49
CA GLY A 136 -19.10 0.32 12.83
C GLY A 136 -19.19 1.20 11.57
N ALA A 137 -18.06 1.57 10.97
CA ALA A 137 -18.02 2.57 9.89
C ALA A 137 -18.28 2.01 8.48
N TYR A 138 -18.81 0.79 8.36
CA TYR A 138 -19.01 0.08 7.08
C TYR A 138 -19.68 0.93 6.00
N GLU A 139 -20.85 1.54 6.30
CA GLU A 139 -21.58 2.37 5.33
C GLU A 139 -20.76 3.58 4.90
N ARG A 140 -20.03 4.16 5.83
CA ARG A 140 -19.21 5.34 5.56
C ARG A 140 -18.06 5.01 4.60
N VAL A 141 -17.51 3.78 4.67
CA VAL A 141 -16.50 3.30 3.72
C VAL A 141 -17.12 3.11 2.33
N LEU A 142 -18.31 2.51 2.23
CA LEU A 142 -19.02 2.37 0.94
C LEU A 142 -19.30 3.74 0.30
N GLU A 143 -19.84 4.70 1.07
CA GLU A 143 -20.00 6.07 0.61
C GLU A 143 -18.68 6.68 0.13
N GLY A 144 -17.56 6.32 0.78
CA GLY A 144 -16.21 6.76 0.41
C GLY A 144 -15.75 6.19 -0.92
N VAL A 145 -16.03 4.92 -1.18
CA VAL A 145 -15.73 4.27 -2.47
C VAL A 145 -16.53 4.92 -3.60
N GLU A 146 -17.83 5.15 -3.38
CA GLU A 146 -18.69 5.85 -4.34
C GLU A 146 -18.18 7.27 -4.62
N ALA A 147 -17.86 8.03 -3.57
CA ALA A 147 -17.30 9.38 -3.71
C ALA A 147 -15.97 9.42 -4.50
N ALA A 148 -15.12 8.41 -4.33
CA ALA A 148 -13.87 8.30 -5.08
C ALA A 148 -14.10 8.04 -6.58
N LEU A 149 -15.07 7.17 -6.91
CA LEU A 149 -15.46 6.91 -8.29
C LEU A 149 -16.09 8.15 -8.94
N ASP A 150 -17.00 8.82 -8.24
CA ASP A 150 -17.68 10.02 -8.72
C ASP A 150 -16.71 11.18 -8.95
N ALA A 151 -15.68 11.30 -8.12
CA ALA A 151 -14.60 12.30 -8.28
C ALA A 151 -13.66 11.99 -9.46
N GLY A 152 -13.77 10.81 -10.07
CA GLY A 152 -12.91 10.38 -11.18
C GLY A 152 -11.48 10.03 -10.76
N LEU A 153 -11.27 9.53 -9.54
CA LEU A 153 -10.03 8.89 -9.14
C LEU A 153 -9.91 7.53 -9.86
N ASP A 154 -8.82 7.29 -10.58
CA ASP A 154 -8.66 6.10 -11.42
C ASP A 154 -7.24 5.51 -11.33
N PRO A 155 -7.11 4.24 -10.97
CA PRO A 155 -8.15 3.33 -10.48
C PRO A 155 -8.54 3.57 -9.01
N VAL A 156 -9.79 3.21 -8.67
CA VAL A 156 -10.21 2.97 -7.28
C VAL A 156 -9.97 1.50 -6.97
N LYS A 157 -9.06 1.21 -6.05
CA LYS A 157 -8.73 -0.16 -5.64
C LYS A 157 -9.25 -0.47 -4.25
N LEU A 158 -9.91 -1.60 -4.10
CA LEU A 158 -10.18 -2.19 -2.80
C LEU A 158 -8.98 -3.04 -2.38
N ASN A 159 -8.42 -2.77 -1.22
CA ASN A 159 -7.37 -3.59 -0.62
C ASN A 159 -8.00 -4.52 0.42
N MET A 160 -7.75 -5.81 0.27
CA MET A 160 -8.19 -6.84 1.21
C MET A 160 -6.97 -7.61 1.69
N VAL A 161 -6.75 -7.67 3.00
CA VAL A 161 -5.72 -8.51 3.60
C VAL A 161 -6.25 -9.94 3.70
N VAL A 162 -5.49 -10.89 3.18
CA VAL A 162 -5.87 -12.30 3.05
C VAL A 162 -5.27 -13.12 4.19
N PHE A 163 -6.11 -13.51 5.14
CA PHE A 163 -5.78 -14.37 6.27
C PHE A 163 -6.98 -15.27 6.62
N GLU A 164 -6.86 -16.15 7.60
CA GLU A 164 -7.93 -17.09 7.97
C GLU A 164 -9.30 -16.39 8.18
N GLY A 165 -9.28 -15.22 8.84
CA GLY A 165 -10.50 -14.46 9.13
C GLY A 165 -11.12 -13.73 7.93
N THR A 166 -10.45 -13.64 6.79
CA THR A 166 -10.97 -12.96 5.58
C THR A 166 -11.12 -13.88 4.37
N ALA A 167 -10.48 -15.03 4.38
CA ALA A 167 -10.39 -15.92 3.22
C ALA A 167 -11.77 -16.35 2.66
N GLU A 168 -12.76 -16.52 3.50
CA GLU A 168 -14.11 -16.92 3.08
C GLU A 168 -14.84 -15.82 2.29
N TYR A 169 -14.45 -14.54 2.45
CA TYR A 169 -15.09 -13.39 1.77
C TYR A 169 -14.45 -13.07 0.40
N ILE A 170 -13.35 -13.74 0.02
CA ILE A 170 -12.68 -13.52 -1.28
C ILE A 170 -13.64 -13.68 -2.46
N PRO A 171 -14.46 -14.75 -2.56
CA PRO A 171 -15.37 -14.91 -3.69
C PRO A 171 -16.36 -13.75 -3.84
N GLU A 172 -16.91 -13.26 -2.73
CA GLU A 172 -17.88 -12.16 -2.73
C GLU A 172 -17.21 -10.83 -3.11
N MET A 173 -15.97 -10.58 -2.63
CA MET A 173 -15.19 -9.41 -3.01
C MET A 173 -14.84 -9.41 -4.50
N VAL A 174 -14.48 -10.56 -5.06
CA VAL A 174 -14.21 -10.72 -6.50
C VAL A 174 -15.47 -10.46 -7.32
N ASP A 175 -16.59 -11.07 -6.95
CA ASP A 175 -17.88 -10.86 -7.63
C ASP A 175 -18.32 -9.38 -7.53
N HIS A 176 -18.06 -8.71 -6.40
CA HIS A 176 -18.36 -7.29 -6.23
C HIS A 176 -17.58 -6.41 -7.21
N VAL A 177 -16.25 -6.58 -7.35
CA VAL A 177 -15.47 -5.75 -8.28
C VAL A 177 -15.74 -6.13 -9.73
N ALA A 178 -16.10 -7.38 -10.03
CA ALA A 178 -16.51 -7.81 -11.35
C ALA A 178 -17.85 -7.17 -11.78
N ALA A 179 -18.76 -6.94 -10.83
CA ALA A 179 -20.06 -6.30 -11.06
C ALA A 179 -19.98 -4.75 -11.10
N ASN A 180 -18.93 -4.13 -10.57
CA ASN A 180 -18.82 -2.68 -10.42
C ASN A 180 -17.66 -2.11 -11.24
N ARG A 181 -17.98 -1.40 -12.32
CA ARG A 181 -16.98 -0.77 -13.19
C ARG A 181 -16.20 0.31 -12.45
N GLY A 182 -14.89 0.40 -12.75
CA GLY A 182 -13.98 1.35 -12.13
C GLY A 182 -13.36 0.84 -10.83
N LEU A 183 -13.86 -0.28 -10.28
CA LEU A 183 -13.26 -0.95 -9.14
C LEU A 183 -12.25 -2.01 -9.56
N GLN A 184 -11.18 -2.12 -8.80
CA GLN A 184 -10.19 -3.19 -8.87
C GLN A 184 -10.01 -3.77 -7.47
N LEU A 185 -9.66 -5.04 -7.36
CA LEU A 185 -9.34 -5.70 -6.10
C LEU A 185 -7.84 -5.96 -5.98
N GLN A 186 -7.28 -5.67 -4.83
CA GLN A 186 -5.93 -6.06 -4.48
C GLN A 186 -5.98 -6.97 -3.25
N LEU A 187 -5.76 -8.26 -3.44
CA LEU A 187 -5.61 -9.25 -2.39
C LEU A 187 -4.18 -9.17 -1.87
N ILE A 188 -3.99 -8.94 -0.59
CA ILE A 188 -2.68 -8.74 0.04
C ILE A 188 -2.46 -9.87 1.02
N GLU A 189 -1.45 -10.69 0.76
CA GLU A 189 -1.06 -11.76 1.65
C GLU A 189 -0.72 -11.22 3.04
N TYR A 190 -1.26 -11.86 4.07
CA TYR A 190 -0.98 -11.56 5.46
C TYR A 190 0.49 -11.85 5.79
N MET A 191 1.13 -10.93 6.50
CA MET A 191 2.56 -10.99 6.82
C MET A 191 2.77 -11.26 8.32
N PRO A 192 2.86 -12.51 8.75
CA PRO A 192 2.93 -12.87 10.16
C PRO A 192 4.19 -12.35 10.87
N GLU A 193 5.29 -12.12 10.15
CA GLU A 193 6.53 -11.61 10.72
C GLU A 193 6.39 -10.20 11.31
N ILE A 194 5.46 -9.39 10.81
CA ILE A 194 5.27 -8.01 11.26
C ILE A 194 3.92 -7.77 11.91
N ALA A 195 2.90 -8.59 11.60
CA ALA A 195 1.56 -8.46 12.17
C ALA A 195 1.32 -9.43 13.36
N GLY A 196 2.21 -10.38 13.60
CA GLY A 196 2.03 -11.44 14.59
C GLY A 196 1.05 -12.52 14.13
N HIS A 197 0.60 -13.37 15.04
CA HIS A 197 -0.41 -14.40 14.78
C HIS A 197 -0.11 -15.29 13.56
N PRO A 198 1.01 -16.06 13.57
CA PRO A 198 1.39 -16.91 12.45
C PRO A 198 0.34 -17.97 12.10
N GLU A 199 -0.53 -18.33 13.05
CA GLU A 199 -1.66 -19.23 12.84
C GLU A 199 -2.74 -18.68 11.92
N TRP A 200 -2.76 -17.37 11.66
CA TRP A 200 -3.72 -16.74 10.75
C TRP A 200 -3.29 -16.82 9.28
N ALA A 201 -2.01 -17.10 9.02
CA ALA A 201 -1.52 -17.21 7.67
C ALA A 201 -2.20 -18.36 6.92
N ILE A 202 -2.59 -18.12 5.69
CA ILE A 202 -3.11 -19.14 4.79
C ILE A 202 -2.15 -19.42 3.64
N ASP A 203 -2.33 -20.54 2.97
CA ASP A 203 -1.61 -20.85 1.73
C ASP A 203 -2.16 -20.00 0.58
N ILE A 204 -1.45 -18.95 0.22
CA ILE A 204 -1.86 -17.98 -0.82
C ILE A 204 -1.93 -18.63 -2.22
N GLU A 205 -1.21 -19.72 -2.48
CA GLU A 205 -1.28 -20.43 -3.76
C GLU A 205 -2.68 -20.99 -4.03
N ARG A 206 -3.44 -21.34 -2.99
CA ARG A 206 -4.84 -21.75 -3.15
C ARG A 206 -5.73 -20.63 -3.68
N VAL A 207 -5.41 -19.38 -3.36
CA VAL A 207 -6.13 -18.21 -3.88
C VAL A 207 -5.76 -17.99 -5.34
N HIS A 208 -4.47 -18.18 -5.68
CA HIS A 208 -4.01 -18.16 -7.06
C HIS A 208 -4.71 -19.24 -7.90
N ASP A 209 -4.70 -20.49 -7.47
CA ASP A 209 -5.36 -21.60 -8.18
C ASP A 209 -6.86 -21.32 -8.39
N TRP A 210 -7.54 -20.83 -7.35
CA TRP A 210 -8.96 -20.51 -7.41
C TRP A 210 -9.25 -19.36 -8.40
N LEU A 211 -8.39 -18.34 -8.49
CA LEU A 211 -8.53 -17.25 -9.45
C LEU A 211 -8.18 -17.70 -10.87
N GLU A 212 -7.19 -18.57 -11.05
CA GLU A 212 -6.82 -19.12 -12.35
C GLU A 212 -7.99 -19.88 -12.99
N ASP A 213 -8.75 -20.66 -12.19
CA ASP A 213 -9.93 -21.37 -12.64
C ASP A 213 -11.10 -20.45 -13.05
N ARG A 214 -11.11 -19.19 -12.56
CA ARG A 214 -12.22 -18.24 -12.79
C ARG A 214 -11.89 -17.13 -13.78
N ALA A 215 -10.62 -16.87 -14.02
CA ALA A 215 -10.19 -15.72 -14.82
C ALA A 215 -10.33 -16.00 -16.32
N ASP A 216 -10.88 -15.05 -17.04
CA ASP A 216 -10.93 -15.06 -18.50
C ASP A 216 -9.59 -14.66 -19.14
N ARG A 217 -8.78 -13.92 -18.37
CA ARG A 217 -7.46 -13.43 -18.78
C ARG A 217 -6.53 -13.31 -17.57
N ILE A 218 -5.27 -13.72 -17.77
CA ILE A 218 -4.21 -13.60 -16.76
C ILE A 218 -3.04 -12.84 -17.39
N GLU A 219 -2.49 -11.89 -16.65
CA GLU A 219 -1.30 -11.12 -17.03
C GLU A 219 -0.29 -11.07 -15.89
N HIS A 220 0.99 -10.96 -16.25
CA HIS A 220 2.07 -10.69 -15.30
C HIS A 220 2.47 -9.22 -15.35
N ARG A 221 2.63 -8.63 -14.18
CA ARG A 221 3.11 -7.26 -14.02
C ARG A 221 4.59 -7.31 -13.62
N GLU A 222 5.46 -6.58 -14.35
CA GLU A 222 6.90 -6.52 -14.05
C GLU A 222 7.20 -6.14 -12.58
N MET A 223 6.50 -5.13 -12.04
CA MET A 223 6.67 -4.75 -10.64
C MET A 223 6.26 -5.90 -9.70
N HIS A 224 7.21 -6.46 -8.97
CA HIS A 224 7.04 -7.59 -8.05
C HIS A 224 6.61 -8.91 -8.72
N ASP A 225 6.65 -8.99 -10.06
CA ASP A 225 6.18 -10.15 -10.86
C ASP A 225 4.76 -10.62 -10.50
N ARG A 226 3.87 -9.67 -10.18
CA ARG A 226 2.53 -9.98 -9.67
C ARG A 226 1.60 -10.45 -10.77
N ARG A 227 0.79 -11.48 -10.46
CA ARG A 227 -0.28 -11.96 -11.33
C ARG A 227 -1.52 -11.09 -11.20
N ARG A 228 -2.13 -10.76 -12.33
CA ARG A 228 -3.40 -10.05 -12.47
C ARG A 228 -4.40 -10.94 -13.18
N TYR A 229 -5.58 -11.00 -12.63
CA TYR A 229 -6.69 -11.82 -13.08
C TYR A 229 -7.84 -10.92 -13.47
N TRP A 230 -8.44 -11.15 -14.65
CA TRP A 230 -9.67 -10.48 -15.07
C TRP A 230 -10.80 -11.49 -15.00
N VAL A 231 -11.81 -11.19 -14.19
CA VAL A 231 -12.99 -12.02 -13.98
C VAL A 231 -14.19 -11.26 -14.53
N GLU A 232 -14.90 -11.84 -15.51
CA GLU A 232 -16.11 -11.23 -16.05
C GLU A 232 -17.26 -11.28 -15.02
N GLY A 233 -17.98 -10.17 -14.87
CA GLY A 233 -19.17 -10.10 -14.02
C GLY A 233 -20.31 -10.91 -14.63
N GLY A 234 -20.84 -11.88 -13.90
CA GLY A 234 -21.87 -12.82 -14.37
C GLY A 234 -23.23 -12.21 -14.75
N ASP A 235 -23.46 -10.91 -14.61
CA ASP A 235 -24.68 -10.22 -15.05
C ASP A 235 -24.44 -8.75 -15.41
N ALA A 236 -23.89 -8.54 -16.62
CA ALA A 236 -23.64 -7.21 -17.18
C ALA A 236 -24.92 -6.36 -17.42
N SER A 237 -26.10 -6.89 -17.10
CA SER A 237 -27.41 -6.22 -17.36
C SER A 237 -27.73 -5.11 -16.36
N LYS A 238 -27.01 -4.98 -15.25
CA LYS A 238 -27.27 -3.99 -14.19
C LYS A 238 -26.43 -2.72 -14.25
N ALA A 239 -25.41 -2.65 -15.11
CA ALA A 239 -24.55 -1.48 -15.21
C ALA A 239 -25.16 -0.43 -16.15
N SER A 240 -25.89 0.53 -15.60
CA SER A 240 -26.40 1.67 -16.36
C SER A 240 -25.32 2.74 -16.56
N GLY A 241 -24.88 2.92 -17.82
CA GLY A 241 -24.42 4.22 -18.28
C GLY A 241 -22.93 4.50 -18.39
N ALA A 242 -22.07 3.55 -18.77
CA ALA A 242 -20.69 3.86 -19.11
C ALA A 242 -20.29 3.36 -20.51
N SER A 243 -19.41 4.15 -21.18
CA SER A 243 -18.87 3.87 -22.51
C SER A 243 -18.13 2.54 -22.58
N SER A 244 -18.17 1.88 -23.74
CA SER A 244 -17.72 0.52 -24.03
C SER A 244 -16.18 0.29 -24.03
N ASP A 245 -15.38 1.12 -23.37
CA ASP A 245 -13.92 1.12 -23.53
C ASP A 245 -13.12 0.93 -22.23
N SER A 246 -13.74 0.46 -21.14
CA SER A 246 -12.99 0.14 -19.91
C SER A 246 -12.69 -1.37 -19.83
N SER A 247 -11.53 -1.75 -20.35
CA SER A 247 -10.97 -3.12 -20.31
C SER A 247 -10.57 -3.60 -18.91
N ASP A 248 -10.76 -2.80 -17.86
CA ASP A 248 -10.20 -3.03 -16.52
C ASP A 248 -11.24 -3.36 -15.42
N SER A 249 -12.52 -3.56 -15.76
CA SER A 249 -13.52 -4.02 -14.78
C SER A 249 -13.25 -5.48 -14.39
N GLY A 250 -13.38 -5.78 -13.09
CA GLY A 250 -13.14 -7.13 -12.58
C GLY A 250 -11.66 -7.53 -12.46
N MET A 251 -10.73 -6.58 -12.48
CA MET A 251 -9.32 -6.87 -12.29
C MET A 251 -9.01 -7.16 -10.81
N VAL A 252 -8.42 -8.32 -10.58
CA VAL A 252 -7.93 -8.77 -9.27
C VAL A 252 -6.41 -8.94 -9.36
N GLU A 253 -5.66 -8.33 -8.43
CA GLU A 253 -4.20 -8.45 -8.34
C GLU A 253 -3.83 -9.05 -6.99
N ILE A 254 -2.97 -10.06 -6.96
CA ILE A 254 -2.43 -10.60 -5.70
C ILE A 254 -1.07 -9.95 -5.40
N VAL A 255 -0.87 -9.63 -4.12
CA VAL A 255 0.38 -9.13 -3.54
C VAL A 255 0.82 -10.17 -2.52
N ASP A 256 1.72 -11.03 -2.91
CA ASP A 256 2.18 -12.24 -2.24
C ASP A 256 3.68 -12.18 -1.88
N PRO A 257 4.06 -11.37 -0.89
CA PRO A 257 5.47 -11.14 -0.58
C PRO A 257 6.12 -12.23 0.26
N VAL A 258 5.34 -13.04 1.01
CA VAL A 258 5.89 -13.96 2.03
C VAL A 258 6.63 -15.12 1.38
N GLY A 259 7.92 -15.26 1.69
CA GLY A 259 8.76 -16.30 1.09
C GLY A 259 9.03 -16.12 -0.42
N ASN A 260 8.56 -15.03 -1.04
CA ASN A 260 8.65 -14.82 -2.47
C ASN A 260 9.92 -14.01 -2.85
N GLU A 261 10.96 -14.73 -3.25
CA GLU A 261 12.24 -14.15 -3.68
C GLU A 261 12.09 -13.25 -4.91
N THR A 262 11.27 -13.67 -5.89
CA THR A 262 11.02 -12.91 -7.11
C THR A 262 10.33 -11.59 -6.81
N PHE A 263 9.38 -11.58 -5.85
CA PHE A 263 8.75 -10.36 -5.37
C PHE A 263 9.79 -9.39 -4.79
N CYS A 264 10.71 -9.87 -3.95
CA CYS A 264 11.77 -9.06 -3.36
C CYS A 264 12.79 -8.58 -4.39
N ALA A 265 13.18 -9.43 -5.35
CA ALA A 265 14.12 -9.07 -6.43
C ALA A 265 13.56 -7.97 -7.35
N ASN A 266 12.23 -7.85 -7.48
CA ASN A 266 11.56 -6.83 -8.28
C ASN A 266 10.94 -5.69 -7.44
N CYS A 267 11.50 -5.42 -6.25
CA CYS A 267 11.00 -4.36 -5.37
C CYS A 267 11.63 -3.01 -5.68
N HIS A 268 10.82 -2.05 -6.15
CA HIS A 268 11.24 -0.70 -6.54
C HIS A 268 10.90 0.38 -5.51
N ARG A 269 10.71 0.03 -4.23
CA ARG A 269 10.18 0.95 -3.21
C ARG A 269 11.18 1.28 -2.12
N VAL A 270 11.15 2.55 -1.70
CA VAL A 270 11.64 3.03 -0.40
C VAL A 270 10.46 3.58 0.39
N ARG A 271 10.52 3.48 1.71
CA ARG A 271 9.50 3.99 2.62
C ARG A 271 10.04 5.14 3.46
N VAL A 272 9.11 5.97 3.91
CA VAL A 272 9.37 7.05 4.88
C VAL A 272 8.36 6.92 6.00
N THR A 273 8.82 6.92 7.23
CA THR A 273 7.97 6.92 8.42
C THR A 273 7.39 8.31 8.66
N HIS A 274 6.35 8.41 9.47
CA HIS A 274 5.73 9.69 9.83
C HIS A 274 6.70 10.64 10.56
N GLU A 275 7.75 10.11 11.18
CA GLU A 275 8.80 10.88 11.88
C GLU A 275 9.99 11.26 10.97
N GLY A 276 9.95 10.93 9.68
CA GLY A 276 11.03 11.28 8.76
C GLY A 276 12.22 10.32 8.77
N TYR A 277 12.00 9.04 9.08
CA TYR A 277 13.02 8.02 8.86
C TYR A 277 12.79 7.33 7.52
N LEU A 278 13.86 7.18 6.76
CA LEU A 278 13.90 6.34 5.57
C LEU A 278 14.05 4.88 5.96
N LYS A 279 13.37 4.00 5.21
CA LYS A 279 13.28 2.57 5.44
C LYS A 279 13.39 1.83 4.11
N GLY A 280 14.41 0.99 3.97
CA GLY A 280 14.69 0.27 2.72
C GLY A 280 13.73 -0.89 2.45
N CYS A 281 13.21 -1.52 3.50
CA CYS A 281 12.28 -2.65 3.43
C CYS A 281 11.16 -2.52 4.47
N LEU A 282 9.96 -3.05 4.17
CA LEU A 282 8.83 -3.07 5.12
C LEU A 282 9.16 -3.88 6.37
N ASN A 283 9.81 -5.03 6.20
CA ASN A 283 10.07 -6.01 7.25
C ASN A 283 11.31 -5.68 8.11
N ARG A 284 12.03 -4.60 7.81
CA ARG A 284 13.26 -4.23 8.52
C ARG A 284 13.09 -2.91 9.26
N ASN A 285 13.51 -2.87 10.53
CA ASN A 285 13.60 -1.67 11.35
C ASN A 285 15.04 -1.43 11.85
N ASP A 286 15.98 -2.32 11.49
CA ASP A 286 17.40 -2.22 11.80
C ASP A 286 18.15 -1.25 10.88
N ASP A 287 17.60 -0.94 9.70
CA ASP A 287 18.18 -0.09 8.67
C ASP A 287 17.54 1.31 8.57
N LEU A 288 16.83 1.75 9.60
CA LEU A 288 16.22 3.07 9.63
C LEU A 288 17.27 4.17 9.55
N ARG A 289 17.09 5.10 8.61
CA ARG A 289 17.98 6.23 8.41
C ARG A 289 17.24 7.55 8.58
N SER A 290 17.61 8.31 9.61
CA SER A 290 17.07 9.65 9.81
C SER A 290 17.45 10.59 8.67
N MET A 291 16.53 11.42 8.24
CA MET A 291 16.77 12.53 7.31
C MET A 291 17.32 13.78 8.01
N GLY A 292 17.71 13.66 9.28
CA GLY A 292 18.29 14.74 10.07
C GLY A 292 17.29 15.86 10.38
N GLU A 293 17.73 17.11 10.27
CA GLU A 293 16.89 18.31 10.40
C GLU A 293 16.14 18.65 9.09
N MET A 294 16.00 17.69 8.20
CA MET A 294 15.31 17.82 6.92
C MET A 294 15.93 18.87 5.96
N HIS A 295 17.22 19.12 6.08
CA HIS A 295 17.96 19.87 5.06
C HIS A 295 18.14 19.03 3.79
N ILE A 296 18.04 19.67 2.63
CA ILE A 296 18.06 18.98 1.32
C ILE A 296 19.29 18.08 1.16
N ASP A 297 20.46 18.52 1.57
CA ASP A 297 21.68 17.73 1.45
C ASP A 297 21.67 16.50 2.38
N GLU A 298 21.14 16.64 3.60
CA GLU A 298 20.99 15.52 4.55
C GLU A 298 19.99 14.49 4.02
N ILE A 299 18.85 14.93 3.50
CA ILE A 299 17.85 14.05 2.88
C ILE A 299 18.47 13.31 1.69
N ARG A 300 19.21 14.03 0.83
CA ARG A 300 19.86 13.47 -0.36
C ARG A 300 20.88 12.38 0.00
N ASP A 301 21.69 12.63 1.02
CA ASP A 301 22.69 11.67 1.49
C ASP A 301 22.02 10.47 2.18
N ALA A 302 21.03 10.69 3.05
CA ALA A 302 20.27 9.63 3.69
C ALA A 302 19.54 8.75 2.66
N PHE A 303 18.97 9.36 1.59
CA PHE A 303 18.28 8.62 0.56
C PHE A 303 19.23 7.74 -0.28
N ARG A 304 20.42 8.24 -0.61
CA ARG A 304 21.46 7.43 -1.26
C ARG A 304 21.91 6.27 -0.38
N GLU A 305 22.14 6.54 0.90
CA GLU A 305 22.60 5.53 1.85
C GLU A 305 21.57 4.42 2.05
N VAL A 306 20.28 4.76 2.25
CA VAL A 306 19.23 3.74 2.43
C VAL A 306 19.06 2.90 1.17
N VAL A 307 19.14 3.51 -0.03
CA VAL A 307 19.05 2.76 -1.28
C VAL A 307 20.24 1.83 -1.46
N HIS A 308 21.46 2.31 -1.20
CA HIS A 308 22.66 1.49 -1.30
C HIS A 308 22.62 0.27 -0.35
N ASN A 309 22.08 0.43 0.84
CA ASN A 309 22.03 -0.61 1.87
C ASN A 309 20.78 -1.51 1.80
N ARG A 310 19.93 -1.34 0.78
CA ARG A 310 18.74 -2.21 0.61
C ARG A 310 19.17 -3.62 0.25
N VAL A 311 18.59 -4.58 0.96
CA VAL A 311 18.75 -6.02 0.71
C VAL A 311 17.38 -6.63 0.44
N PRO A 312 17.21 -7.58 -0.51
CA PRO A 312 16.00 -8.37 -0.59
C PRO A 312 15.75 -9.10 0.73
N TYR A 313 14.53 -9.06 1.25
CA TYR A 313 14.24 -9.67 2.55
C TYR A 313 14.08 -11.19 2.47
N TYR A 314 13.36 -11.67 1.44
CA TYR A 314 13.20 -13.09 1.20
C TYR A 314 14.23 -13.61 0.20
N GLY A 315 14.67 -14.86 0.39
CA GLY A 315 15.71 -15.50 -0.38
C GLY A 315 16.98 -15.74 0.46
N GLU A 316 18.13 -15.93 -0.20
CA GLU A 316 19.41 -16.24 0.43
C GLU A 316 20.08 -15.03 1.11
N TYR A 317 19.51 -13.85 0.95
CA TYR A 317 20.09 -12.57 1.37
C TYR A 317 19.94 -12.27 2.86
N MET A 318 18.98 -12.89 3.52
CA MET A 318 18.72 -12.78 4.95
C MET A 318 18.88 -14.15 5.61
N VAL A 319 19.46 -14.19 6.78
CA VAL A 319 19.63 -15.41 7.59
C VAL A 319 19.00 -15.23 8.97
N ARG A 320 18.65 -16.36 9.61
CA ARG A 320 18.18 -16.31 11.00
C ARG A 320 19.36 -16.10 11.93
N ASP A 321 19.25 -15.10 12.81
CA ASP A 321 20.20 -14.90 13.89
C ASP A 321 20.03 -15.95 15.02
N GLY A 322 20.92 -15.92 16.01
CA GLY A 322 20.90 -16.87 17.12
C GLY A 322 19.68 -16.75 18.04
N ASP A 323 18.97 -15.63 18.00
CA ASP A 323 17.79 -15.31 18.81
C ASP A 323 16.47 -15.50 18.02
N GLY A 324 16.58 -15.95 16.76
CA GLY A 324 15.43 -16.23 15.88
C GLY A 324 14.93 -15.02 15.08
N GLY A 325 15.62 -13.89 15.18
CA GLY A 325 15.45 -12.72 14.32
C GLY A 325 16.00 -12.95 12.89
N TRP A 326 15.99 -11.89 12.08
CA TRP A 326 16.58 -11.90 10.76
C TRP A 326 17.73 -10.90 10.68
N GLU A 327 18.87 -11.33 10.14
CA GLU A 327 20.02 -10.48 9.83
C GLU A 327 20.44 -10.64 8.38
N VAL A 328 21.16 -9.65 7.86
CA VAL A 328 21.71 -9.74 6.51
C VAL A 328 22.79 -10.80 6.50
N ASN A 329 22.72 -11.72 5.53
CA ASN A 329 23.74 -12.72 5.31
C ASN A 329 25.10 -12.03 5.02
N ASP A 330 26.14 -12.41 5.76
CA ASP A 330 27.49 -11.81 5.69
C ASP A 330 28.07 -11.73 4.26
N GLU A 331 27.65 -12.65 3.38
CA GLU A 331 28.07 -12.65 1.96
C GLU A 331 27.55 -11.44 1.18
N TYR A 332 26.50 -10.79 1.69
CA TYR A 332 25.81 -9.65 1.04
C TYR A 332 25.94 -8.34 1.82
N VAL A 333 26.70 -8.30 2.90
CA VAL A 333 26.93 -7.07 3.68
C VAL A 333 27.78 -6.11 2.86
N GLY A 334 27.21 -4.97 2.46
CA GLY A 334 27.90 -3.94 1.69
C GLY A 334 28.04 -4.23 0.19
N ALA A 335 27.16 -5.10 -0.35
CA ALA A 335 27.08 -5.37 -1.78
C ALA A 335 26.62 -4.14 -2.60
#